data_d43c0d23a5670e9912aeba9d4bf6f474
#
_entry.id   d43c0d23a5670e9912aeba9d4bf6f474
#
_cell.length_a   1.000
_cell.length_b   1.000
_cell.length_c   1.000
_cell.angle_alpha   90.00
_cell.angle_beta   90.00
_cell.angle_gamma   90.00
#
_symmetry.space_group_name_H-M   'P 1'
#
loop_
_entity.id
_entity.type
_entity.pdbx_description
1 polymer ?
#
loop_
_entity_poly.entity_id
_entity_poly.type
_entity_poly.pdbx_seq_one_letter_code
_entity_poly.pdbx_strand_id
1 'polypeptide(L)'
;LPITCETAPHYLALCDEDLLEYGTLAKMNPPLRSAADRQATIAAIADGTVDLLATDHAPHTLEEKERGFLEAPNGIIGLECAYGVCHKVLVDGGYISDQRLIELMSVAPSRLMGHRPTDVAALLNVTAPCASKRTLDLSAVEHPENVDLAILNTSEAWTVDPEKFLSKARNTPFGGWHVTGRPLATVIGSTLVFSRIH
;
A
#
# COMPACT_ATOMS: atom_id res chain seq x y z
N LEU A 1 -26.67 4.61 -6.70
CA LEU A 1 -26.31 3.21 -6.95
C LEU A 1 -25.14 2.85 -6.02
N PRO A 2 -25.12 1.67 -5.41
CA PRO A 2 -24.00 1.21 -4.62
C PRO A 2 -22.87 0.79 -5.56
N ILE A 3 -22.08 1.77 -6.01
CA ILE A 3 -20.93 1.59 -6.89
C ILE A 3 -19.72 2.07 -6.13
N THR A 4 -18.65 1.30 -6.16
CA THR A 4 -17.33 1.68 -5.64
C THR A 4 -16.34 1.72 -6.78
N CYS A 5 -15.33 2.59 -6.67
CA CYS A 5 -14.21 2.59 -7.61
C CYS A 5 -12.87 2.54 -6.87
N GLU A 6 -11.89 1.92 -7.52
CA GLU A 6 -10.54 1.77 -6.98
C GLU A 6 -9.50 2.22 -7.99
N THR A 7 -8.30 2.47 -7.49
CA THR A 7 -7.11 2.68 -8.31
C THR A 7 -5.90 1.98 -7.68
N ALA A 8 -4.77 1.96 -8.39
CA ALA A 8 -3.56 1.29 -7.93
C ALA A 8 -2.37 2.26 -7.79
N PRO A 9 -1.36 1.92 -6.96
CA PRO A 9 -0.19 2.76 -6.73
C PRO A 9 0.52 3.21 -8.01
N HIS A 10 0.60 2.34 -9.02
CA HIS A 10 1.28 2.66 -10.26
C HIS A 10 0.54 3.70 -11.11
N TYR A 11 -0.79 3.79 -11.06
CA TYR A 11 -1.55 4.85 -11.74
C TYR A 11 -1.44 6.23 -11.08
N LEU A 12 -1.00 6.26 -9.83
CA LEU A 12 -0.72 7.49 -9.09
C LEU A 12 0.71 7.97 -9.29
N ALA A 13 1.62 7.01 -9.40
CA ALA A 13 3.06 7.25 -9.41
C ALA A 13 3.64 7.46 -10.82
N LEU A 14 3.05 6.81 -11.83
CA LEU A 14 3.57 6.73 -13.17
C LEU A 14 2.56 7.23 -14.22
N CYS A 15 3.07 7.64 -15.38
CA CYS A 15 2.31 7.95 -16.59
C CYS A 15 2.92 7.25 -17.82
N ASP A 16 2.33 7.43 -18.98
CA ASP A 16 2.75 6.78 -20.22
C ASP A 16 4.18 7.17 -20.67
N GLU A 17 4.63 8.39 -20.35
CA GLU A 17 5.98 8.86 -20.63
C GLU A 17 7.04 8.04 -19.86
N ASP A 18 6.72 7.50 -18.69
CA ASP A 18 7.62 6.69 -17.87
C ASP A 18 7.95 5.34 -18.52
N LEU A 19 7.19 4.93 -19.54
CA LEU A 19 7.52 3.76 -20.35
C LEU A 19 8.86 3.90 -21.09
N LEU A 20 9.31 5.12 -21.35
CA LEU A 20 10.61 5.38 -21.98
C LEU A 20 11.77 5.00 -21.06
N GLU A 21 11.59 5.15 -19.75
CA GLU A 21 12.58 4.83 -18.73
C GLU A 21 12.47 3.36 -18.26
N TYR A 22 11.26 2.93 -17.90
CA TYR A 22 11.05 1.63 -17.27
C TYR A 22 10.70 0.50 -18.25
N GLY A 23 10.36 0.82 -19.49
CA GLY A 23 10.05 -0.17 -20.52
C GLY A 23 8.94 -1.13 -20.09
N THR A 24 9.20 -2.42 -20.24
CA THR A 24 8.23 -3.48 -19.89
C THR A 24 7.94 -3.58 -18.40
N LEU A 25 8.83 -3.11 -17.51
CA LEU A 25 8.58 -3.07 -16.07
C LEU A 25 7.39 -2.16 -15.70
N ALA A 26 7.09 -1.16 -16.55
CA ALA A 26 5.92 -0.29 -16.39
C ALA A 26 4.73 -0.69 -17.28
N LYS A 27 4.81 -1.84 -17.98
CA LYS A 27 3.73 -2.35 -18.84
C LYS A 27 2.59 -2.91 -17.97
N MET A 28 1.43 -2.24 -18.03
CA MET A 28 0.22 -2.57 -17.27
C MET A 28 -1.00 -2.73 -18.17
N ASN A 29 -2.04 -3.38 -17.64
CA ASN A 29 -3.38 -3.42 -18.21
C ASN A 29 -4.42 -3.22 -17.07
N PRO A 30 -5.23 -2.16 -17.11
CA PRO A 30 -5.23 -1.03 -18.08
C PRO A 30 -3.86 -0.36 -18.22
N PRO A 31 -3.54 0.22 -19.41
CA PRO A 31 -2.24 0.86 -19.61
C PRO A 31 -2.11 2.15 -18.80
N LEU A 32 -0.88 2.52 -18.46
CA LEU A 32 -0.59 3.85 -17.92
C LEU A 32 -1.11 4.91 -18.89
N ARG A 33 -1.67 5.98 -18.34
CA ARG A 33 -2.25 7.08 -19.09
C ARG A 33 -1.37 8.32 -18.97
N SER A 34 -1.79 9.41 -19.61
CA SER A 34 -1.07 10.66 -19.61
C SER A 34 -0.84 11.23 -18.20
N ALA A 35 0.13 12.14 -18.09
CA ALA A 35 0.35 12.88 -16.84
C ALA A 35 -0.91 13.65 -16.38
N ALA A 36 -1.75 14.10 -17.32
CA ALA A 36 -3.03 14.75 -17.00
C ALA A 36 -4.03 13.77 -16.40
N ASP A 37 -4.14 12.55 -16.93
CA ASP A 37 -5.00 11.48 -16.38
C ASP A 37 -4.51 11.05 -14.99
N ARG A 38 -3.19 10.93 -14.79
CA ARG A 38 -2.60 10.68 -13.48
C ARG A 38 -3.01 11.74 -12.47
N GLN A 39 -2.89 13.03 -12.84
CA GLN A 39 -3.27 14.13 -11.96
C GLN A 39 -4.77 14.12 -11.66
N ALA A 40 -5.62 13.79 -12.63
CA ALA A 40 -7.06 13.63 -12.41
C ALA A 40 -7.37 12.49 -11.44
N THR A 41 -6.64 11.36 -11.51
CA THR A 41 -6.78 10.24 -10.57
C THR A 41 -6.37 10.65 -9.15
N ILE A 42 -5.28 11.41 -8.99
CA ILE A 42 -4.86 11.95 -7.69
C ILE A 42 -5.93 12.90 -7.12
N ALA A 43 -6.49 13.78 -7.95
CA ALA A 43 -7.57 14.69 -7.55
C ALA A 43 -8.81 13.90 -7.09
N ALA A 44 -9.17 12.82 -7.79
CA ALA A 44 -10.31 11.97 -7.45
C ALA A 44 -10.12 11.20 -6.12
N ILE A 45 -8.88 10.94 -5.70
CA ILE A 45 -8.59 10.44 -4.36
C ILE A 45 -8.78 11.55 -3.31
N ALA A 46 -8.29 12.75 -3.62
CA ALA A 46 -8.35 13.88 -2.69
C ALA A 46 -9.79 14.35 -2.43
N ASP A 47 -10.65 14.32 -3.43
CA ASP A 47 -12.06 14.70 -3.30
C ASP A 47 -12.99 13.58 -2.81
N GLY A 48 -12.47 12.34 -2.69
CA GLY A 48 -13.21 11.18 -2.20
C GLY A 48 -14.01 10.42 -3.27
N THR A 49 -13.85 10.73 -4.55
CA THR A 49 -14.47 9.98 -5.65
C THR A 49 -13.94 8.55 -5.73
N VAL A 50 -12.64 8.35 -5.47
CA VAL A 50 -12.04 7.01 -5.36
C VAL A 50 -12.20 6.50 -3.94
N ASP A 51 -12.80 5.32 -3.80
CA ASP A 51 -13.16 4.72 -2.53
C ASP A 51 -12.00 3.99 -1.84
N LEU A 52 -11.11 3.34 -2.62
CA LEU A 52 -10.03 2.52 -2.08
C LEU A 52 -8.83 2.40 -3.03
N LEU A 53 -7.72 1.94 -2.47
CA LEU A 53 -6.50 1.60 -3.20
C LEU A 53 -6.30 0.08 -3.19
N ALA A 54 -6.15 -0.50 -4.38
CA ALA A 54 -5.79 -1.89 -4.58
C ALA A 54 -4.43 -1.97 -5.30
N THR A 55 -3.59 -2.94 -4.95
CA THR A 55 -2.21 -2.96 -5.46
C THR A 55 -2.09 -3.49 -6.88
N ASP A 56 -3.03 -4.30 -7.32
CA ASP A 56 -2.95 -5.03 -8.59
C ASP A 56 -1.60 -5.77 -8.73
N HIS A 57 -1.16 -6.40 -7.64
CA HIS A 57 0.13 -7.08 -7.53
C HIS A 57 0.18 -8.29 -8.47
N ALA A 58 0.99 -8.18 -9.54
CA ALA A 58 1.09 -9.17 -10.61
C ALA A 58 2.55 -9.62 -10.81
N PRO A 59 2.98 -10.71 -10.15
CA PRO A 59 4.33 -11.21 -10.25
C PRO A 59 4.60 -11.94 -11.56
N HIS A 60 5.69 -11.55 -12.23
CA HIS A 60 6.25 -12.16 -13.43
C HIS A 60 7.77 -12.30 -13.29
N THR A 61 8.35 -13.21 -14.04
CA THR A 61 9.81 -13.32 -14.06
C THR A 61 10.43 -12.17 -14.89
N LEU A 62 11.68 -11.83 -14.60
CA LEU A 62 12.39 -10.83 -15.40
C LEU A 62 12.55 -11.28 -16.86
N GLU A 63 12.82 -12.58 -17.09
CA GLU A 63 12.90 -13.16 -18.42
C GLU A 63 11.60 -12.97 -19.23
N GLU A 64 10.45 -13.10 -18.60
CA GLU A 64 9.16 -12.80 -19.25
C GLU A 64 9.02 -11.32 -19.58
N LYS A 65 9.48 -10.45 -18.70
CA LYS A 65 9.46 -8.99 -18.95
C LYS A 65 10.46 -8.55 -20.01
N GLU A 66 11.54 -9.30 -20.25
CA GLU A 66 12.56 -9.02 -21.25
C GLU A 66 12.18 -9.44 -22.69
N ARG A 67 11.07 -10.14 -22.91
CA ARG A 67 10.60 -10.61 -24.23
C ARG A 67 10.24 -9.52 -25.23
N GLY A 68 10.44 -8.26 -24.89
CA GLY A 68 10.03 -7.12 -25.70
C GLY A 68 8.59 -6.67 -25.37
N PHE A 69 8.29 -5.43 -25.75
CA PHE A 69 7.08 -4.76 -25.27
C PHE A 69 5.77 -5.46 -25.70
N LEU A 70 5.72 -6.06 -26.87
CA LEU A 70 4.50 -6.72 -27.37
C LEU A 70 4.24 -8.05 -26.64
N GLU A 71 5.29 -8.82 -26.38
CA GLU A 71 5.18 -10.19 -25.83
C GLU A 71 5.29 -10.24 -24.32
N ALA A 72 5.91 -9.24 -23.68
CA ALA A 72 6.02 -9.19 -22.23
C ALA A 72 4.63 -9.12 -21.58
N PRO A 73 4.39 -9.88 -20.48
CA PRO A 73 3.13 -9.84 -19.77
C PRO A 73 2.90 -8.46 -19.14
N ASN A 74 1.64 -8.09 -18.99
CA ASN A 74 1.24 -6.94 -18.19
C ASN A 74 1.38 -7.27 -16.71
N GLY A 75 1.83 -6.31 -15.91
CA GLY A 75 1.85 -6.47 -14.45
C GLY A 75 3.10 -5.92 -13.79
N ILE A 76 2.89 -5.41 -12.58
CA ILE A 76 3.89 -4.82 -11.68
C ILE A 76 3.71 -5.46 -10.31
N ILE A 77 4.81 -5.82 -9.64
CA ILE A 77 4.74 -6.12 -8.22
C ILE A 77 4.80 -4.81 -7.42
N GLY A 78 3.89 -4.62 -6.50
CA GLY A 78 3.78 -3.39 -5.71
C GLY A 78 3.41 -3.61 -4.26
N LEU A 79 3.02 -4.85 -3.86
CA LEU A 79 2.45 -5.11 -2.54
C LEU A 79 3.34 -4.63 -1.39
N GLU A 80 4.65 -4.89 -1.46
CA GLU A 80 5.60 -4.60 -0.39
C GLU A 80 6.05 -3.14 -0.34
N CYS A 81 5.86 -2.38 -1.43
CA CYS A 81 6.19 -0.95 -1.49
C CYS A 81 4.96 -0.04 -1.64
N ALA A 82 3.76 -0.61 -1.75
CA ALA A 82 2.52 0.13 -2.02
C ALA A 82 2.32 1.32 -1.08
N TYR A 83 2.45 1.10 0.24
CA TYR A 83 2.27 2.18 1.22
C TYR A 83 3.27 3.32 0.99
N GLY A 84 4.56 3.00 0.88
CA GLY A 84 5.59 4.01 0.67
C GLY A 84 5.45 4.78 -0.65
N VAL A 85 5.08 4.09 -1.74
CA VAL A 85 4.82 4.72 -3.04
C VAL A 85 3.61 5.65 -2.98
N CYS A 86 2.49 5.18 -2.40
CA CYS A 86 1.30 6.00 -2.22
C CYS A 86 1.54 7.17 -1.26
N HIS A 87 2.29 6.96 -0.16
CA HIS A 87 2.66 8.01 0.78
C HIS A 87 3.44 9.13 0.07
N LYS A 88 4.46 8.75 -0.70
CA LYS A 88 5.27 9.71 -1.47
C LYS A 88 4.41 10.58 -2.41
N VAL A 89 3.47 9.97 -3.11
CA VAL A 89 2.64 10.71 -4.08
C VAL A 89 1.55 11.53 -3.39
N LEU A 90 0.84 10.93 -2.45
CA LEU A 90 -0.40 11.49 -1.91
C LEU A 90 -0.18 12.29 -0.63
N VAL A 91 0.66 11.80 0.29
CA VAL A 91 0.88 12.46 1.59
C VAL A 91 2.00 13.50 1.50
N ASP A 92 3.18 13.11 0.99
CA ASP A 92 4.29 14.06 0.76
C ASP A 92 3.90 15.11 -0.30
N GLY A 93 3.04 14.74 -1.26
CA GLY A 93 2.43 15.64 -2.23
C GLY A 93 1.38 16.61 -1.66
N GLY A 94 0.95 16.41 -0.40
CA GLY A 94 -0.01 17.27 0.29
C GLY A 94 -1.47 17.09 -0.12
N TYR A 95 -1.82 15.99 -0.79
CA TYR A 95 -3.19 15.74 -1.27
C TYR A 95 -4.08 15.14 -0.18
N ILE A 96 -3.56 14.24 0.66
CA ILE A 96 -4.30 13.60 1.76
C ILE A 96 -3.40 13.45 3.00
N SER A 97 -4.01 13.10 4.14
CA SER A 97 -3.29 12.75 5.36
C SER A 97 -2.90 11.26 5.40
N ASP A 98 -1.94 10.89 6.27
CA ASP A 98 -1.61 9.50 6.60
C ASP A 98 -2.85 8.68 6.99
N GLN A 99 -3.72 9.27 7.80
CA GLN A 99 -4.95 8.61 8.23
C GLN A 99 -5.84 8.26 7.03
N ARG A 100 -5.98 9.18 6.07
CA ARG A 100 -6.78 8.93 4.86
C ARG A 100 -6.13 7.86 3.98
N LEU A 101 -4.80 7.84 3.87
CA LEU A 101 -4.10 6.79 3.14
C LEU A 101 -4.34 5.41 3.76
N ILE A 102 -4.25 5.29 5.08
CA ILE A 102 -4.53 4.04 5.81
C ILE A 102 -6.00 3.63 5.60
N GLU A 103 -6.94 4.57 5.63
CA GLU A 103 -8.34 4.30 5.34
C GLU A 103 -8.53 3.69 3.95
N LEU A 104 -7.92 4.28 2.92
CA LEU A 104 -8.01 3.83 1.53
C LEU A 104 -7.39 2.45 1.30
N MET A 105 -6.31 2.12 2.02
CA MET A 105 -5.56 0.88 1.82
C MET A 105 -5.99 -0.28 2.75
N SER A 106 -6.71 0.00 3.83
CA SER A 106 -7.05 -0.99 4.83
C SER A 106 -8.53 -0.98 5.20
N VAL A 107 -9.03 0.12 5.73
CA VAL A 107 -10.39 0.17 6.30
C VAL A 107 -11.47 0.06 5.22
N ALA A 108 -11.33 0.81 4.13
CA ALA A 108 -12.29 0.79 3.03
C ALA A 108 -12.33 -0.57 2.31
N PRO A 109 -11.19 -1.20 1.94
CA PRO A 109 -11.19 -2.56 1.41
C PRO A 109 -11.81 -3.58 2.36
N SER A 110 -11.52 -3.51 3.66
CA SER A 110 -12.10 -4.42 4.65
C SER A 110 -13.63 -4.32 4.69
N ARG A 111 -14.16 -3.10 4.68
CA ARG A 111 -15.61 -2.86 4.64
C ARG A 111 -16.25 -3.38 3.35
N LEU A 112 -15.60 -3.15 2.22
CA LEU A 112 -16.08 -3.64 0.91
C LEU A 112 -16.17 -5.16 0.88
N MET A 113 -15.19 -5.85 1.49
CA MET A 113 -15.17 -7.32 1.61
C MET A 113 -16.09 -7.88 2.71
N GLY A 114 -16.84 -7.02 3.39
CA GLY A 114 -17.74 -7.42 4.48
C GLY A 114 -17.02 -7.77 5.80
N HIS A 115 -15.73 -7.47 5.89
CA HIS A 115 -14.98 -7.62 7.14
C HIS A 115 -15.19 -6.42 8.05
N ARG A 116 -15.16 -6.65 9.36
CA ARG A 116 -15.11 -5.58 10.36
C ARG A 116 -13.66 -5.28 10.68
N PRO A 117 -13.15 -4.08 10.35
CA PRO A 117 -11.82 -3.67 10.79
C PRO A 117 -11.73 -3.71 12.31
N THR A 118 -10.56 -4.07 12.84
CA THR A 118 -10.28 -3.98 14.26
C THR A 118 -10.48 -2.55 14.76
N ASP A 119 -11.28 -2.37 15.83
CA ASP A 119 -11.47 -1.06 16.46
C ASP A 119 -10.23 -0.70 17.28
N VAL A 120 -9.27 -0.04 16.64
CA VAL A 120 -8.01 0.38 17.27
C VAL A 120 -8.26 1.37 18.43
N ALA A 121 -9.30 2.22 18.34
CA ALA A 121 -9.61 3.16 19.40
C ALA A 121 -10.13 2.43 20.66
N ALA A 122 -10.98 1.42 20.48
CA ALA A 122 -11.42 0.57 21.57
C ALA A 122 -10.24 -0.19 22.21
N LEU A 123 -9.34 -0.77 21.39
CA LEU A 123 -8.12 -1.43 21.88
C LEU A 123 -7.23 -0.50 22.71
N LEU A 124 -7.01 0.73 22.25
CA LEU A 124 -6.19 1.71 22.96
C LEU A 124 -6.84 2.21 24.25
N ASN A 125 -8.16 2.17 24.37
CA ASN A 125 -8.88 2.56 25.58
C ASN A 125 -8.90 1.46 26.65
N VAL A 126 -8.82 0.20 26.26
CA VAL A 126 -8.76 -0.95 27.18
C VAL A 126 -7.36 -1.06 27.82
N THR A 127 -6.33 -0.63 27.09
CA THR A 127 -4.97 -0.56 27.62
C THR A 127 -4.81 0.68 28.49
N ALA A 128 -4.87 0.54 29.82
CA ALA A 128 -4.69 1.63 30.77
C ALA A 128 -3.45 2.49 30.43
N PRO A 129 -3.54 3.82 30.53
CA PRO A 129 -2.44 4.71 30.16
C PRO A 129 -1.28 4.56 31.15
N CYS A 130 -0.32 3.75 30.80
CA CYS A 130 1.01 3.90 31.39
C CYS A 130 1.67 5.12 30.73
N ALA A 131 1.90 6.17 31.50
CA ALA A 131 2.32 7.48 31.03
C ALA A 131 3.68 7.50 30.27
N SER A 132 4.43 6.40 30.21
CA SER A 132 5.75 6.31 29.59
C SER A 132 5.94 5.20 28.54
N LYS A 133 5.05 4.22 28.48
CA LYS A 133 5.07 3.15 27.44
C LYS A 133 3.64 2.80 27.04
N ARG A 134 3.27 3.12 25.82
CA ARG A 134 2.02 2.59 25.24
C ARG A 134 2.26 1.12 24.90
N THR A 135 1.85 0.25 25.81
CA THR A 135 1.87 -1.20 25.57
C THR A 135 0.46 -1.61 25.18
N LEU A 136 0.32 -2.28 24.05
CA LEU A 136 -0.93 -2.90 23.63
C LEU A 136 -1.05 -4.23 24.39
N ASP A 137 -1.88 -4.26 25.42
CA ASP A 137 -2.17 -5.50 26.15
C ASP A 137 -3.39 -6.19 25.54
N LEU A 138 -3.14 -7.14 24.65
CA LEU A 138 -4.19 -7.90 23.98
C LEU A 138 -4.90 -8.88 24.89
N SER A 139 -4.38 -9.15 26.11
CA SER A 139 -5.04 -10.04 27.08
C SER A 139 -6.34 -9.48 27.64
N ALA A 140 -6.52 -8.16 27.56
CA ALA A 140 -7.74 -7.46 27.99
C ALA A 140 -8.83 -7.41 26.90
N VAL A 141 -8.57 -7.92 25.70
CA VAL A 141 -9.51 -7.96 24.57
C VAL A 141 -10.40 -9.20 24.70
N GLU A 142 -11.71 -9.02 24.62
CA GLU A 142 -12.70 -10.11 24.77
C GLU A 142 -12.53 -11.19 23.69
N HIS A 143 -12.15 -10.80 22.46
CA HIS A 143 -11.93 -11.68 21.32
C HIS A 143 -10.57 -11.39 20.68
N PRO A 144 -9.45 -11.74 21.33
CA PRO A 144 -8.11 -11.44 20.84
C PRO A 144 -7.78 -12.15 19.50
N GLU A 145 -8.43 -13.28 19.22
CA GLU A 145 -8.32 -14.01 17.96
C GLU A 145 -8.82 -13.23 16.73
N ASN A 146 -9.62 -12.18 16.94
CA ASN A 146 -10.15 -11.32 15.90
C ASN A 146 -9.33 -10.02 15.69
N VAL A 147 -8.18 -9.92 16.35
CA VAL A 147 -7.35 -8.72 16.27
C VAL A 147 -6.33 -8.84 15.15
N ASP A 148 -6.58 -8.13 14.07
CA ASP A 148 -5.64 -7.97 12.94
C ASP A 148 -5.16 -6.53 12.88
N LEU A 149 -3.85 -6.30 12.99
CA LEU A 149 -3.23 -4.99 13.05
C LEU A 149 -1.98 -4.91 12.19
N ALA A 150 -1.82 -3.78 11.49
CA ALA A 150 -0.54 -3.34 10.95
C ALA A 150 -0.05 -2.12 11.73
N ILE A 151 1.20 -2.15 12.19
CA ILE A 151 1.87 -1.03 12.85
C ILE A 151 2.82 -0.41 11.85
N LEU A 152 2.64 0.88 11.57
CA LEU A 152 3.40 1.62 10.59
C LEU A 152 4.24 2.71 11.27
N ASN A 153 5.46 2.93 10.75
CA ASN A 153 6.20 4.16 10.99
C ASN A 153 6.00 5.07 9.78
N THR A 154 5.17 6.08 9.93
CA THR A 154 4.79 6.99 8.84
C THR A 154 5.86 8.00 8.46
N SER A 155 6.94 8.10 9.26
CA SER A 155 8.06 9.04 9.04
C SER A 155 9.39 8.37 8.67
N GLU A 156 9.46 7.04 8.63
CA GLU A 156 10.68 6.33 8.26
C GLU A 156 10.94 6.45 6.76
N ALA A 157 12.04 7.13 6.40
CA ALA A 157 12.51 7.17 5.02
C ALA A 157 13.31 5.89 4.68
N TRP A 158 13.06 5.33 3.50
CA TRP A 158 13.77 4.14 3.03
C TRP A 158 13.84 4.10 1.51
N THR A 159 14.70 3.23 0.99
CA THR A 159 14.83 3.00 -0.46
C THR A 159 14.21 1.67 -0.82
N VAL A 160 13.36 1.66 -1.84
CA VAL A 160 12.75 0.42 -2.36
C VAL A 160 13.85 -0.44 -2.96
N ASP A 161 14.01 -1.63 -2.42
CA ASP A 161 14.98 -2.63 -2.86
C ASP A 161 14.24 -3.93 -3.21
N PRO A 162 13.97 -4.17 -4.50
CA PRO A 162 13.24 -5.36 -4.93
C PRO A 162 13.92 -6.67 -4.51
N GLU A 163 15.25 -6.67 -4.32
CA GLU A 163 15.98 -7.88 -3.91
C GLU A 163 15.65 -8.31 -2.47
N LYS A 164 15.10 -7.39 -1.67
CA LYS A 164 14.67 -7.65 -0.30
C LYS A 164 13.19 -8.03 -0.17
N PHE A 165 12.46 -8.08 -1.29
CA PHE A 165 11.06 -8.47 -1.27
C PHE A 165 10.89 -9.97 -0.98
N LEU A 166 9.85 -10.31 -0.25
CA LEU A 166 9.43 -11.69 0.00
C LEU A 166 8.80 -12.31 -1.26
N SER A 167 8.21 -11.50 -2.13
CA SER A 167 7.81 -11.94 -3.46
C SER A 167 9.00 -12.56 -4.19
N LYS A 168 8.78 -13.66 -4.91
CA LYS A 168 9.80 -14.28 -5.76
C LYS A 168 10.10 -13.45 -7.03
N ALA A 169 9.15 -12.63 -7.43
CA ALA A 169 9.28 -11.75 -8.59
C ALA A 169 10.04 -10.45 -8.25
N ARG A 170 10.59 -9.80 -9.30
CA ARG A 170 11.33 -8.54 -9.20
C ARG A 170 10.83 -7.48 -10.18
N ASN A 171 9.74 -7.77 -10.89
CA ASN A 171 9.18 -6.94 -11.96
C ASN A 171 8.47 -5.69 -11.42
N THR A 172 9.24 -4.72 -10.98
CA THR A 172 8.75 -3.42 -10.49
C THR A 172 9.60 -2.26 -11.02
N PRO A 173 8.97 -1.14 -11.42
CA PRO A 173 9.68 0.10 -11.78
C PRO A 173 10.11 0.89 -10.55
N PHE A 174 9.66 0.52 -9.35
CA PHE A 174 9.90 1.28 -8.13
C PHE A 174 11.26 1.01 -7.47
N GLY A 175 12.09 0.11 -8.00
CA GLY A 175 13.43 -0.13 -7.50
C GLY A 175 14.26 1.15 -7.44
N GLY A 176 14.92 1.39 -6.29
CA GLY A 176 15.70 2.61 -6.07
C GLY A 176 14.90 3.84 -5.63
N TRP A 177 13.57 3.79 -5.62
CA TRP A 177 12.76 4.93 -5.18
C TRP A 177 12.97 5.21 -3.69
N HIS A 178 13.18 6.49 -3.38
CA HIS A 178 13.17 6.97 -2.00
C HIS A 178 11.76 7.31 -1.59
N VAL A 179 11.25 6.62 -0.59
CA VAL A 179 9.87 6.72 -0.12
C VAL A 179 9.84 6.86 1.40
N THR A 180 8.73 7.36 1.92
CA THR A 180 8.47 7.52 3.35
C THR A 180 7.36 6.58 3.78
N GLY A 181 7.45 6.09 5.01
CA GLY A 181 6.44 5.19 5.59
C GLY A 181 6.75 3.71 5.36
N ARG A 182 6.82 2.96 6.47
CA ARG A 182 7.20 1.55 6.42
C ARG A 182 6.50 0.74 7.51
N PRO A 183 6.07 -0.51 7.23
CA PRO A 183 5.53 -1.38 8.26
C PRO A 183 6.61 -1.75 9.28
N LEU A 184 6.27 -1.68 10.56
CA LEU A 184 7.09 -2.09 11.71
C LEU A 184 6.72 -3.46 12.21
N ALA A 185 5.42 -3.77 12.27
CA ALA A 185 4.93 -5.05 12.76
C ALA A 185 3.56 -5.37 12.18
N THR A 186 3.23 -6.65 12.13
CA THR A 186 1.91 -7.17 11.75
C THR A 186 1.47 -8.20 12.77
N VAL A 187 0.24 -8.05 13.24
CA VAL A 187 -0.44 -8.98 14.15
C VAL A 187 -1.63 -9.57 13.41
N ILE A 188 -1.79 -10.88 13.44
CA ILE A 188 -2.93 -11.61 12.86
C ILE A 188 -3.47 -12.57 13.93
N GLY A 189 -4.75 -12.48 14.25
CA GLY A 189 -5.36 -13.30 15.27
C GLY A 189 -4.63 -13.21 16.62
N SER A 190 -4.22 -12.00 17.02
CA SER A 190 -3.37 -11.71 18.19
C SER A 190 -1.94 -12.30 18.16
N THR A 191 -1.53 -12.89 17.04
CA THR A 191 -0.16 -13.41 16.88
C THR A 191 0.71 -12.42 16.13
N LEU A 192 1.89 -12.09 16.67
CA LEU A 192 2.89 -11.27 15.99
C LEU A 192 3.54 -12.09 14.87
N VAL A 193 3.13 -11.84 13.61
CA VAL A 193 3.60 -12.61 12.43
C VAL A 193 4.78 -11.93 11.72
N PHE A 194 4.97 -10.65 11.94
CA PHE A 194 6.08 -9.87 11.39
C PHE A 194 6.50 -8.79 12.37
N SER A 195 7.81 -8.59 12.55
CA SER A 195 8.36 -7.49 13.35
C SER A 195 9.72 -7.04 12.85
N ARG A 196 9.90 -5.72 12.79
CA ARG A 196 11.18 -5.01 12.65
C ARG A 196 11.54 -4.24 13.92
N ILE A 197 10.73 -4.40 14.97
CA ILE A 197 10.98 -3.79 16.29
C ILE A 197 12.00 -4.69 16.99
N HIS A 198 13.18 -4.15 17.25
CA HIS A 198 14.26 -4.80 17.99
C HIS A 198 14.28 -4.38 19.44
#